data_8bbc1b5555a23a8ea85cd9d9f3c1a4c1
#
_entry.id   8bbc1b5555a23a8ea85cd9d9f3c1a4c1
#
_cell.length_a   1.000
_cell.length_b   1.000
_cell.length_c   1.000
_cell.angle_alpha   90.00
_cell.angle_beta   90.00
_cell.angle_gamma   90.00
#
_symmetry.space_group_name_H-M   'P 1'
#
loop_
_entity.id
_entity.type
_entity.pdbx_description
1 polymer ?
#
loop_
_entity_poly.entity_id
_entity_poly.type
_entity_poly.pdbx_seq_one_letter_code
_entity_poly.pdbx_strand_id
1 'polypeptide(L)'
;MKYLILLLFLPTFATAEQFFSVQDRLDGLLADAQESCADDGGELKLLGNEIVRYDFENDGVTDLTILNEHEYKCSSSASLYQGTAGAVIHLMTDKDYFYGYARQFKVFTAFKNKQVILLDLHGSSCDEAGYMSCLQAITLNDGLFIYQ
;
A
#
# COMPACT_ATOMS: atom_id res chain seq x y z
N MET A 1 -29.95 24.11 -54.69
CA MET A 1 -29.27 23.02 -54.11
C MET A 1 -28.96 23.39 -52.66
N LYS A 2 -29.65 22.78 -51.67
CA LYS A 2 -29.42 23.03 -50.23
C LYS A 2 -28.59 21.85 -49.70
N TYR A 3 -27.36 22.13 -49.31
CA TYR A 3 -26.51 21.13 -48.65
C TYR A 3 -26.90 21.04 -47.17
N LEU A 4 -27.40 19.89 -46.74
CA LEU A 4 -27.68 19.55 -45.35
C LEU A 4 -26.39 19.02 -44.74
N ILE A 5 -25.74 19.80 -43.89
CA ILE A 5 -24.56 19.35 -43.15
C ILE A 5 -25.04 18.54 -41.92
N LEU A 6 -24.86 17.24 -42.00
CA LEU A 6 -25.14 16.32 -40.90
C LEU A 6 -23.94 16.33 -39.93
N LEU A 7 -24.06 17.04 -38.82
CA LEU A 7 -23.07 17.01 -37.70
C LEU A 7 -23.21 15.69 -36.96
N LEU A 8 -22.26 14.78 -37.20
CA LEU A 8 -22.08 13.56 -36.41
C LEU A 8 -21.50 13.92 -35.05
N PHE A 9 -22.31 13.92 -33.99
CA PHE A 9 -21.86 13.93 -32.63
C PHE A 9 -21.30 12.52 -32.28
N LEU A 10 -19.98 12.39 -32.20
CA LEU A 10 -19.33 11.22 -31.62
C LEU A 10 -19.39 11.35 -30.11
N PRO A 11 -19.97 10.38 -29.38
CA PRO A 11 -19.87 10.38 -27.92
C PRO A 11 -18.42 10.13 -27.54
N THR A 12 -17.79 11.10 -26.89
CA THR A 12 -16.52 10.90 -26.18
C THR A 12 -16.81 10.06 -24.95
N PHE A 13 -16.47 8.78 -24.99
CA PHE A 13 -16.42 7.96 -23.80
C PHE A 13 -15.25 8.47 -22.95
N ALA A 14 -15.55 9.27 -21.94
CA ALA A 14 -14.61 9.52 -20.86
C ALA A 14 -14.45 8.19 -20.12
N THR A 15 -13.28 7.56 -20.25
CA THR A 15 -12.88 6.48 -19.36
C THR A 15 -12.75 7.09 -17.98
N ALA A 16 -13.73 6.89 -17.11
CA ALA A 16 -13.57 7.15 -15.70
C ALA A 16 -12.42 6.25 -15.21
N GLU A 17 -11.31 6.83 -14.79
CA GLU A 17 -10.31 6.10 -14.00
C GLU A 17 -11.06 5.55 -12.78
N GLN A 18 -11.14 4.24 -12.71
CA GLN A 18 -11.76 3.55 -11.58
C GLN A 18 -10.83 3.72 -10.38
N PHE A 19 -11.07 4.76 -9.59
CA PHE A 19 -10.46 4.89 -8.26
C PHE A 19 -11.00 3.74 -7.41
N PHE A 20 -10.20 2.71 -7.22
CA PHE A 20 -10.49 1.68 -6.21
C PHE A 20 -10.45 2.32 -4.85
N SER A 21 -11.50 2.14 -4.05
CA SER A 21 -11.49 2.58 -2.67
C SER A 21 -10.38 1.86 -1.90
N VAL A 22 -9.89 2.45 -0.81
CA VAL A 22 -8.92 1.80 0.08
C VAL A 22 -9.44 0.44 0.55
N GLN A 23 -10.74 0.33 0.81
CA GLN A 23 -11.35 -0.93 1.25
C GLN A 23 -11.33 -1.99 0.14
N ASP A 24 -11.70 -1.65 -1.09
CA ASP A 24 -11.67 -2.61 -2.21
C ASP A 24 -10.25 -3.12 -2.46
N ARG A 25 -9.25 -2.25 -2.30
CA ARG A 25 -7.84 -2.63 -2.41
C ARG A 25 -7.40 -3.56 -1.29
N LEU A 26 -7.79 -3.27 -0.05
CA LEU A 26 -7.52 -4.15 1.09
C LEU A 26 -8.12 -5.54 0.89
N ASP A 27 -9.38 -5.60 0.50
CA ASP A 27 -10.10 -6.85 0.29
C ASP A 27 -9.44 -7.68 -0.83
N GLY A 28 -9.00 -7.02 -1.90
CA GLY A 28 -8.23 -7.65 -2.98
C GLY A 28 -6.89 -8.22 -2.49
N LEU A 29 -6.08 -7.43 -1.79
CA LEU A 29 -4.78 -7.87 -1.26
C LEU A 29 -4.90 -9.03 -0.28
N LEU A 30 -5.93 -9.02 0.58
CA LEU A 30 -6.19 -10.12 1.51
C LEU A 30 -6.65 -11.39 0.77
N ALA A 31 -7.47 -11.25 -0.27
CA ALA A 31 -7.90 -12.37 -1.11
C ALA A 31 -6.71 -12.98 -1.87
N ASP A 32 -5.84 -12.16 -2.45
CA ASP A 32 -4.62 -12.60 -3.15
C ASP A 32 -3.66 -13.34 -2.19
N ALA A 33 -3.51 -12.85 -0.97
CA ALA A 33 -2.71 -13.51 0.05
C ALA A 33 -3.32 -14.87 0.44
N GLN A 34 -4.64 -14.94 0.61
CA GLN A 34 -5.32 -16.20 0.92
C GLN A 34 -5.16 -17.22 -0.20
N GLU A 35 -5.32 -16.80 -1.47
CA GLU A 35 -5.12 -17.64 -2.64
C GLU A 35 -3.68 -18.14 -2.72
N SER A 36 -2.69 -17.25 -2.58
CA SER A 36 -1.26 -17.61 -2.61
C SER A 36 -0.89 -18.65 -1.56
N CYS A 37 -1.44 -18.54 -0.34
CA CYS A 37 -1.21 -19.54 0.70
C CYS A 37 -1.92 -20.86 0.40
N ALA A 38 -3.11 -20.82 -0.18
CA ALA A 38 -3.87 -22.02 -0.56
C ALA A 38 -3.19 -22.77 -1.72
N ASP A 39 -2.63 -22.06 -2.69
CA ASP A 39 -1.86 -22.63 -3.80
C ASP A 39 -0.60 -23.36 -3.31
N ASP A 40 0.02 -22.87 -2.22
CA ASP A 40 1.12 -23.54 -1.53
C ASP A 40 0.65 -24.65 -0.57
N GLY A 41 -0.64 -25.00 -0.62
CA GLY A 41 -1.27 -26.07 0.16
C GLY A 41 -1.50 -25.72 1.63
N GLY A 42 -1.54 -24.45 1.98
CA GLY A 42 -1.70 -23.95 3.34
C GLY A 42 -3.00 -23.20 3.60
N GLU A 43 -3.14 -22.73 4.82
CA GLU A 43 -4.20 -21.86 5.29
C GLU A 43 -3.59 -20.59 5.84
N LEU A 44 -4.06 -19.42 5.36
CA LEU A 44 -3.63 -18.11 5.83
C LEU A 44 -4.22 -17.81 7.20
N LYS A 45 -3.37 -17.41 8.12
CA LYS A 45 -3.74 -16.88 9.43
C LYS A 45 -3.25 -15.45 9.56
N LEU A 46 -4.15 -14.54 9.90
CA LEU A 46 -3.86 -13.15 10.25
C LEU A 46 -3.67 -13.03 11.77
N LEU A 47 -2.66 -12.27 12.21
CA LEU A 47 -2.31 -12.16 13.63
C LEU A 47 -3.09 -11.06 14.36
N GLY A 48 -3.88 -10.24 13.64
CA GLY A 48 -4.78 -9.23 14.20
C GLY A 48 -4.24 -7.80 14.21
N ASN A 49 -3.00 -7.59 13.77
CA ASN A 49 -2.39 -6.26 13.63
C ASN A 49 -1.97 -5.95 12.18
N GLU A 50 -2.50 -6.72 11.24
CA GLU A 50 -2.17 -6.59 9.82
C GLU A 50 -2.66 -5.27 9.22
N ILE A 51 -3.74 -4.69 9.75
CA ILE A 51 -4.30 -3.42 9.26
C ILE A 51 -4.21 -2.37 10.36
N VAL A 52 -3.46 -1.31 10.07
CA VAL A 52 -3.33 -0.14 10.97
C VAL A 52 -3.88 1.09 10.25
N ARG A 53 -4.72 1.86 10.94
CA ARG A 53 -5.34 3.08 10.41
C ARG A 53 -4.93 4.29 11.23
N TYR A 54 -4.65 5.39 10.55
CA TYR A 54 -4.29 6.67 11.15
C TYR A 54 -5.25 7.75 10.70
N ASP A 55 -5.77 8.49 11.67
CA ASP A 55 -6.51 9.73 11.52
C ASP A 55 -5.64 10.82 12.15
N PHE A 56 -4.92 11.57 11.31
CA PHE A 56 -3.94 12.54 11.77
C PHE A 56 -4.55 13.89 12.15
N GLU A 57 -5.69 14.21 11.55
CA GLU A 57 -6.41 15.45 11.79
C GLU A 57 -7.44 15.31 12.91
N ASN A 58 -7.69 14.08 13.36
CA ASN A 58 -8.66 13.73 14.40
C ASN A 58 -10.08 14.21 14.06
N ASP A 59 -10.43 14.10 12.79
CA ASP A 59 -11.75 14.47 12.26
C ASP A 59 -12.68 13.24 12.06
N GLY A 60 -12.19 12.04 12.38
CA GLY A 60 -12.91 10.77 12.23
C GLY A 60 -12.77 10.14 10.86
N VAL A 61 -11.99 10.75 9.97
CA VAL A 61 -11.63 10.19 8.64
C VAL A 61 -10.25 9.54 8.70
N THR A 62 -10.10 8.40 8.07
CA THR A 62 -8.80 7.73 7.99
C THR A 62 -7.96 8.34 6.88
N ASP A 63 -6.84 8.96 7.24
CA ASP A 63 -5.90 9.57 6.29
C ASP A 63 -4.93 8.57 5.67
N LEU A 64 -4.54 7.55 6.45
CA LEU A 64 -3.59 6.53 6.05
C LEU A 64 -4.02 5.17 6.56
N THR A 65 -4.08 4.19 5.67
CA THR A 65 -4.21 2.78 6.00
C THR A 65 -2.94 2.04 5.64
N ILE A 66 -2.41 1.25 6.56
CA ILE A 66 -1.24 0.39 6.36
C ILE A 66 -1.68 -1.05 6.44
N LEU A 67 -1.35 -1.85 5.41
CA LEU A 67 -1.44 -3.30 5.45
C LEU A 67 -0.04 -3.87 5.60
N ASN A 68 0.16 -4.68 6.63
CA ASN A 68 1.44 -5.20 7.05
C ASN A 68 1.47 -6.73 6.92
N GLU A 69 2.16 -7.25 5.91
CA GLU A 69 2.25 -8.69 5.68
C GLU A 69 3.17 -9.41 6.67
N HIS A 70 3.90 -8.72 7.56
CA HIS A 70 4.57 -9.35 8.70
C HIS A 70 3.59 -10.09 9.61
N GLU A 71 2.34 -9.67 9.62
CA GLU A 71 1.26 -10.25 10.41
C GLU A 71 0.56 -11.43 9.70
N TYR A 72 1.13 -11.91 8.58
CA TYR A 72 0.63 -13.06 7.83
C TYR A 72 1.39 -14.33 8.18
N LYS A 73 0.68 -15.42 8.33
CA LYS A 73 1.24 -16.77 8.52
C LYS A 73 0.53 -17.74 7.58
N CYS A 74 1.29 -18.40 6.72
CA CYS A 74 0.79 -19.53 5.94
C CYS A 74 1.18 -20.84 6.63
N SER A 75 0.24 -21.76 6.81
CA SER A 75 0.48 -23.01 7.55
C SER A 75 1.43 -23.97 6.83
N SER A 76 1.52 -23.90 5.50
CA SER A 76 2.42 -24.71 4.68
C SER A 76 3.81 -24.12 4.54
N SER A 77 3.95 -22.78 4.61
CA SER A 77 5.20 -22.08 4.33
C SER A 77 5.42 -20.90 5.27
N ALA A 78 6.33 -21.04 6.21
CA ALA A 78 6.64 -20.00 7.21
C ALA A 78 7.27 -18.74 6.57
N SER A 79 7.85 -18.86 5.37
CA SER A 79 8.57 -17.77 4.69
C SER A 79 7.82 -17.20 3.49
N LEU A 80 6.57 -17.58 3.27
CA LEU A 80 5.80 -17.11 2.10
C LEU A 80 5.65 -15.59 2.08
N TYR A 81 5.39 -14.98 3.24
CA TYR A 81 5.19 -13.52 3.36
C TYR A 81 6.35 -12.79 4.02
N GLN A 82 7.34 -13.51 4.55
CA GLN A 82 8.45 -12.92 5.30
C GLN A 82 9.78 -13.54 4.87
N GLY A 83 10.76 -12.70 4.62
CA GLY A 83 12.11 -13.11 4.28
C GLY A 83 13.17 -12.24 4.97
N THR A 84 14.42 -12.37 4.55
CA THR A 84 15.54 -11.55 5.06
C THR A 84 15.37 -10.06 4.72
N ALA A 85 14.65 -9.76 3.63
CA ALA A 85 14.31 -8.40 3.24
C ALA A 85 13.14 -7.79 4.04
N GLY A 86 12.49 -8.58 4.88
CA GLY A 86 11.27 -8.22 5.59
C GLY A 86 10.03 -8.80 4.93
N ALA A 87 8.91 -8.12 5.05
CA ALA A 87 7.65 -8.40 4.39
C ALA A 87 7.17 -7.19 3.58
N VAL A 88 6.16 -7.37 2.76
CA VAL A 88 5.56 -6.25 2.04
C VAL A 88 4.75 -5.39 3.00
N ILE A 89 4.95 -4.09 2.91
CA ILE A 89 4.15 -3.07 3.57
C ILE A 89 3.42 -2.29 2.48
N HIS A 90 2.11 -2.21 2.60
CA HIS A 90 1.26 -1.42 1.71
C HIS A 90 0.80 -0.16 2.44
N LEU A 91 1.02 1.00 1.84
CA LEU A 91 0.56 2.29 2.33
C LEU A 91 -0.55 2.76 1.39
N MET A 92 -1.70 3.12 1.93
CA MET A 92 -2.89 3.47 1.17
C MET A 92 -3.54 4.73 1.71
N THR A 93 -3.83 5.66 0.82
CA THR A 93 -4.71 6.80 1.06
C THR A 93 -5.87 6.75 0.06
N ASP A 94 -6.81 7.67 0.14
CA ASP A 94 -7.86 7.86 -0.86
C ASP A 94 -7.31 8.33 -2.24
N LYS A 95 -6.06 8.86 -2.27
CA LYS A 95 -5.45 9.47 -3.45
C LYS A 95 -4.23 8.72 -3.97
N ASP A 96 -3.57 7.91 -3.13
CA ASP A 96 -2.28 7.31 -3.49
C ASP A 96 -2.08 5.93 -2.88
N TYR A 97 -1.20 5.15 -3.49
CA TYR A 97 -0.85 3.82 -3.08
C TYR A 97 0.64 3.56 -3.29
N PHE A 98 1.28 3.07 -2.24
CA PHE A 98 2.67 2.62 -2.25
C PHE A 98 2.77 1.21 -1.67
N TYR A 99 3.70 0.41 -2.17
CA TYR A 99 4.09 -0.82 -1.52
C TYR A 99 5.61 -1.04 -1.66
N GLY A 100 6.17 -1.75 -0.70
CA GLY A 100 7.59 -2.10 -0.70
C GLY A 100 7.95 -3.05 0.41
N TYR A 101 9.11 -3.71 0.26
CA TYR A 101 9.63 -4.59 1.30
C TYR A 101 10.26 -3.75 2.42
N ALA A 102 9.87 -4.01 3.66
CA ALA A 102 10.49 -3.41 4.83
C ALA A 102 10.57 -4.44 5.96
N ARG A 103 11.60 -4.34 6.80
CA ARG A 103 11.74 -5.13 8.03
C ARG A 103 10.82 -4.62 9.12
N GLN A 104 10.63 -3.31 9.16
CA GLN A 104 9.78 -2.61 10.12
C GLN A 104 9.30 -1.29 9.52
N PHE A 105 8.26 -0.74 10.10
CA PHE A 105 7.83 0.63 9.81
C PHE A 105 7.49 1.36 11.11
N LYS A 106 7.54 2.68 11.05
CA LYS A 106 7.11 3.56 12.13
C LYS A 106 6.46 4.81 11.54
N VAL A 107 5.30 5.17 12.10
CA VAL A 107 4.61 6.42 11.75
C VAL A 107 4.72 7.38 12.92
N PHE A 108 5.06 8.62 12.63
CA PHE A 108 5.14 9.68 13.64
C PHE A 108 4.88 11.06 13.04
N THR A 109 4.46 11.98 13.88
CA THR A 109 4.30 13.39 13.50
C THR A 109 5.61 14.13 13.72
N ALA A 110 6.18 14.68 12.65
CA ALA A 110 7.38 15.49 12.68
C ALA A 110 7.06 16.97 12.90
N PHE A 111 8.09 17.82 12.82
CA PHE A 111 7.96 19.27 12.97
C PHE A 111 6.95 19.86 11.98
N LYS A 112 6.15 20.83 12.41
CA LYS A 112 5.02 21.43 11.67
C LYS A 112 3.92 20.43 11.28
N ASN A 113 3.64 19.48 12.15
CA ASN A 113 2.59 18.48 11.96
C ASN A 113 2.71 17.64 10.67
N LYS A 114 3.92 17.52 10.10
CA LYS A 114 4.13 16.63 8.96
C LYS A 114 4.11 15.18 9.41
N GLN A 115 3.34 14.37 8.73
CA GLN A 115 3.31 12.94 8.95
C GLN A 115 4.46 12.28 8.21
N VAL A 116 5.24 11.48 8.92
CA VAL A 116 6.39 10.77 8.39
C VAL A 116 6.24 9.28 8.65
N ILE A 117 6.35 8.49 7.59
CA ILE A 117 6.43 7.05 7.62
C ILE A 117 7.88 6.68 7.39
N LEU A 118 8.50 6.02 8.35
CA LEU A 118 9.87 5.54 8.26
C LEU A 118 9.84 4.04 8.00
N LEU A 119 10.48 3.62 6.92
CA LEU A 119 10.66 2.21 6.57
C LEU A 119 12.10 1.79 6.84
N ASP A 120 12.28 0.68 7.57
CA ASP A 120 13.57 0.01 7.74
C ASP A 120 13.72 -1.03 6.63
N LEU A 121 14.56 -0.71 5.65
CA LEU A 121 14.77 -1.52 4.46
C LEU A 121 15.98 -2.46 4.61
N HIS A 122 15.99 -3.49 3.79
CA HIS A 122 17.17 -4.34 3.57
C HIS A 122 18.29 -3.54 2.88
N GLY A 123 19.53 -3.70 3.29
CA GLY A 123 20.65 -2.91 2.79
C GLY A 123 20.80 -2.91 1.25
N SER A 124 20.44 -4.02 0.59
CA SER A 124 20.45 -4.06 -0.88
C SER A 124 19.51 -3.06 -1.55
N SER A 125 18.54 -2.52 -0.84
CA SER A 125 17.67 -1.44 -1.34
C SER A 125 18.35 -0.06 -1.32
N CYS A 126 19.55 0.03 -0.73
CA CYS A 126 20.33 1.25 -0.57
C CYS A 126 21.80 1.06 -1.00
N ASP A 127 22.07 0.11 -1.90
CA ASP A 127 23.42 -0.23 -2.39
C ASP A 127 24.40 -0.67 -1.29
N GLU A 128 23.87 -1.18 -0.16
CA GLU A 128 24.65 -1.66 0.97
C GLU A 128 24.56 -3.20 1.11
N ALA A 129 25.38 -3.77 2.00
CA ALA A 129 25.28 -5.18 2.31
C ALA A 129 23.91 -5.54 2.93
N GLY A 130 23.33 -6.66 2.54
CA GLY A 130 21.97 -7.03 2.92
C GLY A 130 21.68 -7.10 4.41
N TYR A 131 22.70 -7.38 5.25
CA TYR A 131 22.54 -7.38 6.70
C TYR A 131 22.48 -5.98 7.32
N MET A 132 22.91 -4.94 6.60
CA MET A 132 22.80 -3.55 7.03
C MET A 132 21.36 -3.07 6.89
N SER A 133 20.93 -2.20 7.78
CA SER A 133 19.65 -1.50 7.66
C SER A 133 19.85 -0.17 6.98
N CYS A 134 18.92 0.21 6.14
CA CYS A 134 18.81 1.57 5.67
C CYS A 134 17.39 2.10 5.88
N LEU A 135 17.26 3.39 6.03
CA LEU A 135 15.99 4.03 6.36
C LEU A 135 15.50 4.84 5.16
N GLN A 136 14.28 4.58 4.75
CA GLN A 136 13.56 5.43 3.79
C GLN A 136 12.47 6.21 4.53
N ALA A 137 12.47 7.53 4.36
CA ALA A 137 11.41 8.38 4.85
C ALA A 137 10.40 8.67 3.73
N ILE A 138 9.13 8.51 4.04
CA ILE A 138 8.01 8.87 3.18
C ILE A 138 7.19 9.89 3.95
N THR A 139 6.91 11.03 3.35
CA THR A 139 6.03 12.05 3.95
C THR A 139 4.67 12.02 3.27
N LEU A 140 3.62 12.21 4.06
CA LEU A 140 2.28 12.39 3.54
C LEU A 140 2.00 13.89 3.38
N ASN A 141 1.53 14.29 2.21
CA ASN A 141 1.12 15.65 1.93
C ASN A 141 -0.15 15.65 1.09
N ASP A 142 -1.26 16.10 1.67
CA ASP A 142 -2.58 16.11 1.03
C ASP A 142 -2.97 14.75 0.43
N GLY A 143 -2.72 13.66 1.17
CA GLY A 143 -3.01 12.29 0.76
C GLY A 143 -2.04 11.69 -0.26
N LEU A 144 -0.99 12.40 -0.70
CA LEU A 144 0.02 11.91 -1.62
C LEU A 144 1.32 11.55 -0.91
N PHE A 145 1.97 10.46 -1.34
CA PHE A 145 3.25 10.04 -0.81
C PHE A 145 4.41 10.79 -1.48
N ILE A 146 5.28 11.38 -0.67
CA ILE A 146 6.50 12.06 -1.13
C ILE A 146 7.70 11.33 -0.54
N TYR A 147 8.55 10.81 -1.41
CA TYR A 147 9.77 10.08 -1.07
C TYR A 147 10.92 11.04 -0.81
N GLN A 148 11.73 10.75 0.22
CA GLN A 148 12.93 11.50 0.58
C GLN A 148 14.12 10.55 0.78
#